data_e297af188e00b7bc73acbec64b8f36b0
#
_entry.id   e297af188e00b7bc73acbec64b8f36b0
#
_cell.length_a   1.000
_cell.length_b   1.000
_cell.length_c   1.000
_cell.angle_alpha   90.00
_cell.angle_beta   90.00
_cell.angle_gamma   90.00
#
_symmetry.space_group_name_H-M   'P 1'
#
loop_
_entity.id
_entity.type
_entity.pdbx_description
1 polymer ?
#
loop_
_entity_poly.entity_id
_entity_poly.type
_entity_poly.pdbx_seq_one_letter_code
_entity_poly.pdbx_strand_id
1 'polypeptide(L)'
;MKINFAICDDNRIDSQYVNELIKKWARNKKYQIHIDIFQSAEAFLFHYTQNKEYDVLLLDIEMKKMDGVTLARMIRKSNKSVQILFITGYSQYIAEGYDVEALHYLMKPIKEEKMFDVLDRAVTKLIQNEKHLLLKLSDEMIKIPLHEIIYIDVNRNYVTIHANKDYTLKKTLGEIEKELDEKFFRIGRSAIVNLKYITRITKTEVFLSNGFSLPLPRGIYDALNRAIINEI
;
A
#
# COMPACT_ATOMS: atom_id res chain seq x y z
N MET A 1 4.76 10.94 1.06
CA MET A 1 4.44 9.51 1.16
C MET A 1 4.07 9.17 2.59
N LYS A 2 2.96 8.50 2.79
CA LYS A 2 2.55 7.91 4.08
C LYS A 2 2.91 6.43 4.02
N ILE A 3 3.55 5.90 5.08
CA ILE A 3 3.99 4.50 5.14
C ILE A 3 3.30 3.83 6.32
N ASN A 4 2.64 2.71 6.08
CA ASN A 4 1.92 1.96 7.09
C ASN A 4 2.75 0.75 7.53
N PHE A 5 3.04 0.69 8.81
CA PHE A 5 3.81 -0.36 9.45
C PHE A 5 2.93 -1.24 10.33
N ALA A 6 3.18 -2.54 10.36
CA ALA A 6 2.71 -3.40 11.42
C ALA A 6 3.90 -4.05 12.11
N ILE A 7 3.87 -4.05 13.44
CA ILE A 7 4.82 -4.76 14.31
C ILE A 7 4.06 -5.91 14.94
N CYS A 8 4.57 -7.12 14.79
CA CYS A 8 3.98 -8.30 15.41
C CYS A 8 5.05 -9.01 16.26
N ASP A 9 4.92 -8.93 17.58
CA ASP A 9 5.88 -9.43 18.56
C ASP A 9 5.15 -9.64 19.89
N ASP A 10 5.20 -10.82 20.48
CA ASP A 10 4.51 -11.15 21.75
C ASP A 10 5.23 -10.58 22.98
N ASN A 11 6.47 -10.07 22.80
CA ASN A 11 7.19 -9.30 23.80
C ASN A 11 6.88 -7.81 23.65
N ARG A 12 6.15 -7.28 24.65
CA ARG A 12 5.73 -5.87 24.65
C ARG A 12 6.90 -4.88 24.71
N ILE A 13 8.01 -5.24 25.37
CA ILE A 13 9.18 -4.36 25.49
C ILE A 13 9.86 -4.26 24.13
N ASP A 14 10.04 -5.38 23.44
CA ASP A 14 10.68 -5.42 22.13
C ASP A 14 9.85 -4.67 21.08
N SER A 15 8.53 -4.91 21.05
CA SER A 15 7.63 -4.21 20.12
C SER A 15 7.61 -2.70 20.35
N GLN A 16 7.67 -2.24 21.61
CA GLN A 16 7.77 -0.81 21.93
C GLN A 16 9.12 -0.22 21.50
N TYR A 17 10.22 -0.94 21.71
CA TYR A 17 11.54 -0.51 21.28
C TYR A 17 11.61 -0.33 19.75
N VAL A 18 11.10 -1.32 19.01
CA VAL A 18 11.00 -1.26 17.54
C VAL A 18 10.17 -0.07 17.08
N ASN A 19 9.02 0.17 17.73
CA ASN A 19 8.15 1.32 17.44
C ASN A 19 8.90 2.66 17.63
N GLU A 20 9.67 2.82 18.69
CA GLU A 20 10.44 4.05 18.90
C GLU A 20 11.56 4.22 17.86
N LEU A 21 12.23 3.14 17.45
CA LEU A 21 13.22 3.19 16.35
C LEU A 21 12.59 3.65 15.04
N ILE A 22 11.42 3.09 14.66
CA ILE A 22 10.71 3.50 13.43
C ILE A 22 10.30 4.96 13.51
N LYS A 23 9.76 5.42 14.63
CA LYS A 23 9.39 6.84 14.82
C LYS A 23 10.59 7.77 14.72
N LYS A 24 11.74 7.40 15.32
CA LYS A 24 12.97 8.17 15.26
C LYS A 24 13.48 8.26 13.82
N TRP A 25 13.53 7.13 13.10
CA TRP A 25 13.90 7.07 11.70
C TRP A 25 12.97 7.94 10.82
N ALA A 26 11.66 7.83 11.00
CA ALA A 26 10.68 8.58 10.20
C ALA A 26 10.80 10.09 10.41
N ARG A 27 11.06 10.54 11.66
CA ARG A 27 11.32 11.97 11.98
C ARG A 27 12.55 12.48 11.24
N ASN A 28 13.65 11.70 11.23
CA ASN A 28 14.88 12.08 10.54
C ASN A 28 14.69 12.21 9.02
N LYS A 29 13.84 11.38 8.42
CA LYS A 29 13.54 11.36 6.98
C LYS A 29 12.32 12.22 6.59
N LYS A 30 11.59 12.79 7.56
CA LYS A 30 10.35 13.55 7.35
C LYS A 30 9.25 12.75 6.67
N TYR A 31 9.19 11.43 6.92
CA TYR A 31 8.10 10.59 6.45
C TYR A 31 6.87 10.68 7.37
N GLN A 32 5.68 10.64 6.77
CA GLN A 32 4.45 10.38 7.51
C GLN A 32 4.31 8.87 7.70
N ILE A 33 4.05 8.43 8.92
CA ILE A 33 3.92 7.01 9.23
C ILE A 33 2.66 6.73 10.04
N HIS A 34 2.14 5.51 9.88
CA HIS A 34 1.18 4.89 10.77
C HIS A 34 1.77 3.57 11.26
N ILE A 35 1.59 3.23 12.53
CA ILE A 35 2.17 2.01 13.12
C ILE A 35 1.10 1.35 13.98
N ASP A 36 0.77 0.10 13.64
CA ASP A 36 -0.03 -0.78 14.47
C ASP A 36 0.86 -1.84 15.12
N ILE A 37 0.57 -2.19 16.39
CA ILE A 37 1.33 -3.17 17.17
C ILE A 37 0.41 -4.30 17.58
N PHE A 38 0.80 -5.52 17.26
CA PHE A 38 0.07 -6.75 17.54
C PHE A 38 0.92 -7.67 18.43
N GLN A 39 0.30 -8.23 19.46
CA GLN A 39 0.97 -9.11 20.41
C GLN A 39 0.85 -10.60 20.03
N SER A 40 0.33 -10.91 18.86
CA SER A 40 0.30 -12.26 18.28
C SER A 40 -0.01 -12.24 16.79
N ALA A 41 0.38 -13.29 16.10
CA ALA A 41 0.08 -13.50 14.68
C ALA A 41 -1.43 -13.54 14.41
N GLU A 42 -2.21 -14.14 15.31
CA GLU A 42 -3.66 -14.25 15.17
C GLU A 42 -4.35 -12.90 15.27
N ALA A 43 -3.90 -12.06 16.22
CA ALA A 43 -4.43 -10.69 16.37
C ALA A 43 -4.15 -9.87 15.11
N PHE A 44 -2.95 -9.99 14.55
CA PHE A 44 -2.59 -9.35 13.28
C PHE A 44 -3.47 -9.88 12.13
N LEU A 45 -3.62 -11.20 11.97
CA LEU A 45 -4.42 -11.78 10.89
C LEU A 45 -5.89 -11.35 10.96
N PHE A 46 -6.46 -11.32 12.15
CA PHE A 46 -7.83 -10.84 12.34
C PHE A 46 -8.00 -9.40 11.84
N HIS A 47 -7.06 -8.52 12.15
CA HIS A 47 -7.05 -7.14 11.68
C HIS A 47 -6.76 -7.04 10.18
N TYR A 48 -5.79 -7.82 9.69
CA TYR A 48 -5.36 -7.83 8.29
C TYR A 48 -6.47 -8.28 7.32
N THR A 49 -7.40 -9.14 7.74
CA THR A 49 -8.56 -9.51 6.93
C THR A 49 -9.51 -8.35 6.68
N GLN A 50 -9.51 -7.35 7.57
CA GLN A 50 -10.36 -6.16 7.50
C GLN A 50 -9.63 -4.96 6.87
N ASN A 51 -8.31 -4.87 7.04
CA ASN A 51 -7.48 -3.79 6.52
C ASN A 51 -6.13 -4.32 6.05
N LYS A 52 -5.93 -4.41 4.74
CA LYS A 52 -4.70 -4.94 4.11
C LYS A 52 -3.66 -3.88 3.78
N GLU A 53 -3.81 -2.65 4.27
CA GLU A 53 -3.02 -1.48 3.86
C GLU A 53 -1.65 -1.35 4.56
N TYR A 54 -0.94 -2.43 4.82
CA TYR A 54 0.43 -2.36 5.34
C TYR A 54 1.46 -2.41 4.22
N ASP A 55 2.45 -1.51 4.31
CA ASP A 55 3.59 -1.43 3.40
C ASP A 55 4.78 -2.24 3.92
N VAL A 56 4.97 -2.27 5.24
CA VAL A 56 6.08 -2.95 5.90
C VAL A 56 5.59 -3.71 7.13
N LEU A 57 5.93 -4.99 7.20
CA LEU A 57 5.68 -5.85 8.34
C LEU A 57 6.98 -6.16 9.07
N LEU A 58 7.02 -5.92 10.38
CA LEU A 58 8.12 -6.31 11.25
C LEU A 58 7.62 -7.44 12.16
N LEU A 59 8.12 -8.63 11.93
CA LEU A 59 7.61 -9.85 12.53
C LEU A 59 8.67 -10.48 13.43
N ASP A 60 8.32 -10.72 14.70
CA ASP A 60 9.10 -11.70 15.47
C ASP A 60 8.83 -13.10 14.93
N ILE A 61 9.84 -13.93 14.91
CA ILE A 61 9.70 -15.33 14.48
C ILE A 61 9.10 -16.15 15.62
N GLU A 62 9.63 -16.02 16.83
CA GLU A 62 9.14 -16.79 17.97
C GLU A 62 7.98 -16.10 18.66
N MET A 63 6.78 -16.47 18.27
CA MET A 63 5.55 -16.08 18.94
C MET A 63 4.78 -17.31 19.38
N LYS A 64 3.98 -17.18 20.45
CA LYS A 64 3.10 -18.25 20.93
C LYS A 64 2.08 -18.62 19.85
N LYS A 65 1.76 -19.91 19.71
CA LYS A 65 0.79 -20.51 18.79
C LYS A 65 1.25 -20.48 17.32
N MET A 66 1.24 -19.32 16.66
CA MET A 66 1.66 -19.17 15.28
C MET A 66 2.96 -18.37 15.23
N ASP A 67 3.99 -18.93 14.63
CA ASP A 67 5.29 -18.26 14.42
C ASP A 67 5.22 -17.22 13.28
N GLY A 68 6.20 -16.29 13.27
CA GLY A 68 6.25 -15.22 12.31
C GLY A 68 6.52 -15.67 10.86
N VAL A 69 7.17 -16.83 10.65
CA VAL A 69 7.42 -17.38 9.32
C VAL A 69 6.13 -17.93 8.72
N THR A 70 5.35 -18.65 9.51
CA THR A 70 4.03 -19.14 9.11
C THR A 70 3.11 -17.97 8.79
N LEU A 71 3.10 -16.92 9.62
CA LEU A 71 2.36 -15.70 9.35
C LEU A 71 2.79 -15.08 8.01
N ALA A 72 4.10 -14.91 7.79
CA ALA A 72 4.64 -14.34 6.55
C ALA A 72 4.24 -15.15 5.31
N ARG A 73 4.25 -16.48 5.38
CA ARG A 73 3.78 -17.37 4.30
C ARG A 73 2.29 -17.15 3.97
N MET A 74 1.45 -16.96 4.99
CA MET A 74 0.02 -16.68 4.79
C MET A 74 -0.19 -15.35 4.09
N ILE A 75 0.50 -14.30 4.56
CA ILE A 75 0.42 -12.96 3.95
C ILE A 75 0.91 -13.00 2.51
N ARG A 76 2.04 -13.65 2.23
CA ARG A 76 2.65 -13.69 0.90
C ARG A 76 1.76 -14.35 -0.15
N LYS A 77 0.84 -15.24 0.23
CA LYS A 77 -0.16 -15.82 -0.69
C LYS A 77 -1.10 -14.77 -1.28
N SER A 78 -1.44 -13.73 -0.51
CA SER A 78 -2.40 -12.68 -0.91
C SER A 78 -1.74 -11.34 -1.25
N ASN A 79 -0.53 -11.07 -0.70
CA ASN A 79 0.17 -9.81 -0.90
C ASN A 79 1.65 -10.04 -1.18
N LYS A 80 2.05 -9.83 -2.44
CA LYS A 80 3.45 -9.97 -2.89
C LYS A 80 4.26 -8.68 -2.75
N SER A 81 3.62 -7.53 -2.56
CA SER A 81 4.27 -6.22 -2.55
C SER A 81 4.73 -5.76 -1.16
N VAL A 82 4.08 -6.24 -0.09
CA VAL A 82 4.42 -5.87 1.28
C VAL A 82 5.87 -6.27 1.61
N GLN A 83 6.62 -5.36 2.24
CA GLN A 83 7.99 -5.65 2.66
C GLN A 83 7.97 -6.33 4.02
N ILE A 84 8.57 -7.52 4.12
CA ILE A 84 8.62 -8.32 5.36
C ILE A 84 10.03 -8.24 5.93
N LEU A 85 10.11 -7.85 7.21
CA LEU A 85 11.33 -7.80 8.02
C LEU A 85 11.13 -8.73 9.20
N PHE A 86 12.04 -9.67 9.38
CA PHE A 86 12.06 -10.48 10.61
C PHE A 86 12.95 -9.84 11.66
N ILE A 87 12.49 -9.85 12.90
CA ILE A 87 13.23 -9.39 14.08
C ILE A 87 13.23 -10.53 15.08
N THR A 88 14.38 -11.17 15.29
CA THR A 88 14.43 -12.39 16.09
C THR A 88 15.73 -12.54 16.86
N GLY A 89 15.69 -13.27 17.98
CA GLY A 89 16.88 -13.72 18.72
C GLY A 89 17.59 -14.93 18.10
N TYR A 90 17.02 -15.55 17.07
CA TYR A 90 17.42 -16.86 16.58
C TYR A 90 17.88 -16.82 15.12
N SER A 91 19.15 -17.19 14.90
CA SER A 91 19.74 -17.17 13.55
C SER A 91 19.37 -18.37 12.67
N GLN A 92 18.86 -19.45 13.28
CA GLN A 92 18.55 -20.70 12.56
C GLN A 92 17.41 -20.58 11.56
N TYR A 93 16.53 -19.59 11.70
CA TYR A 93 15.37 -19.37 10.82
C TYR A 93 15.68 -18.53 9.56
N ILE A 94 16.92 -18.11 9.37
CA ILE A 94 17.30 -17.26 8.21
C ILE A 94 17.04 -18.00 6.89
N ALA A 95 17.23 -19.33 6.85
CA ALA A 95 16.99 -20.13 5.64
C ALA A 95 15.51 -20.15 5.23
N GLU A 96 14.57 -20.17 6.18
CA GLU A 96 13.13 -20.22 5.92
C GLU A 96 12.56 -18.91 5.35
N GLY A 97 13.26 -17.82 5.52
CA GLY A 97 12.81 -16.53 5.00
C GLY A 97 13.03 -16.33 3.51
N TYR A 98 13.82 -17.18 2.86
CA TYR A 98 13.91 -17.17 1.39
C TYR A 98 12.56 -17.50 0.76
N ASP A 99 11.79 -18.42 1.34
CA ASP A 99 10.49 -18.85 0.82
C ASP A 99 9.43 -17.74 0.86
N VAL A 100 9.59 -16.75 1.73
CA VAL A 100 8.65 -15.62 1.88
C VAL A 100 9.19 -14.32 1.31
N GLU A 101 10.34 -14.37 0.60
CA GLU A 101 11.00 -13.19 0.05
C GLU A 101 11.14 -12.07 1.09
N ALA A 102 11.59 -12.43 2.30
CA ALA A 102 11.83 -11.44 3.34
C ALA A 102 12.91 -10.45 2.90
N LEU A 103 12.69 -9.16 3.15
CA LEU A 103 13.66 -8.13 2.79
C LEU A 103 14.93 -8.23 3.62
N HIS A 104 14.80 -8.54 4.90
CA HIS A 104 15.93 -8.66 5.82
C HIS A 104 15.58 -9.38 7.12
N TYR A 105 16.65 -9.84 7.81
CA TYR A 105 16.63 -10.36 9.17
C TYR A 105 17.42 -9.44 10.08
N LEU A 106 16.81 -8.99 11.16
CA LEU A 106 17.41 -8.21 12.21
C LEU A 106 17.53 -9.06 13.48
N MET A 107 18.76 -9.27 13.92
CA MET A 107 19.03 -10.01 15.15
C MET A 107 18.83 -9.13 16.37
N LYS A 108 18.11 -9.64 17.38
CA LYS A 108 18.05 -9.03 18.71
C LYS A 108 19.39 -9.25 19.46
N PRO A 109 19.94 -8.24 20.15
CA PRO A 109 19.45 -6.88 20.30
C PRO A 109 19.67 -6.03 19.03
N ILE A 110 18.63 -5.28 18.64
CA ILE A 110 18.63 -4.51 17.39
C ILE A 110 19.53 -3.27 17.55
N LYS A 111 20.48 -3.10 16.64
CA LYS A 111 21.27 -1.88 16.53
C LYS A 111 20.53 -0.83 15.71
N GLU A 112 20.42 0.39 16.22
CA GLU A 112 19.69 1.50 15.59
C GLU A 112 20.12 1.73 14.13
N GLU A 113 21.42 1.83 13.88
CA GLU A 113 21.97 2.05 12.54
C GLU A 113 21.49 0.97 11.56
N LYS A 114 21.57 -0.31 11.98
CA LYS A 114 21.15 -1.43 11.15
C LYS A 114 19.64 -1.39 10.84
N MET A 115 18.82 -1.02 11.83
CA MET A 115 17.39 -0.83 11.65
C MET A 115 17.11 0.27 10.62
N PHE A 116 17.80 1.40 10.70
CA PHE A 116 17.63 2.52 9.78
C PHE A 116 18.02 2.16 8.35
N ASP A 117 19.13 1.45 8.15
CA ASP A 117 19.56 0.95 6.84
C ASP A 117 18.51 0.03 6.21
N VAL A 118 17.92 -0.85 7.01
CA VAL A 118 16.91 -1.79 6.53
C VAL A 118 15.59 -1.09 6.19
N LEU A 119 15.18 -0.10 6.98
CA LEU A 119 14.01 0.72 6.69
C LEU A 119 14.21 1.56 5.42
N ASP A 120 15.39 2.13 5.20
CA ASP A 120 15.72 2.85 3.96
C ASP A 120 15.63 1.91 2.73
N ARG A 121 16.09 0.67 2.86
CA ARG A 121 15.96 -0.35 1.81
C ARG A 121 14.50 -0.74 1.57
N ALA A 122 13.70 -0.86 2.64
CA ALA A 122 12.27 -1.16 2.52
C ALA A 122 11.56 -0.08 1.71
N VAL A 123 11.77 1.19 2.06
CA VAL A 123 11.18 2.32 1.33
C VAL A 123 11.67 2.40 -0.12
N THR A 124 12.95 2.16 -0.36
CA THR A 124 13.49 2.12 -1.72
C THR A 124 12.79 1.05 -2.56
N LYS A 125 12.58 -0.16 -2.00
CA LYS A 125 11.82 -1.21 -2.70
C LYS A 125 10.35 -0.86 -2.92
N LEU A 126 9.69 -0.22 -1.95
CA LEU A 126 8.32 0.25 -2.12
C LEU A 126 8.23 1.24 -3.29
N ILE A 127 9.14 2.21 -3.37
CA ILE A 127 9.20 3.19 -4.46
C ILE A 127 9.51 2.50 -5.80
N GLN A 128 10.42 1.53 -5.84
CA GLN A 128 10.77 0.80 -7.06
C GLN A 128 9.63 -0.08 -7.58
N ASN A 129 8.86 -0.69 -6.67
CA ASN A 129 7.72 -1.53 -7.01
C ASN A 129 6.45 -0.71 -7.31
N GLU A 130 6.52 0.60 -7.16
CA GLU A 130 5.39 1.48 -7.41
C GLU A 130 5.04 1.47 -8.90
N LYS A 131 3.80 1.12 -9.20
CA LYS A 131 3.27 1.20 -10.55
C LYS A 131 3.10 2.67 -10.95
N HIS A 132 3.42 2.97 -12.20
CA HIS A 132 3.35 4.32 -12.74
C HIS A 132 2.61 4.31 -14.06
N LEU A 133 1.85 5.37 -14.29
CA LEU A 133 1.32 5.69 -15.60
C LEU A 133 2.35 6.51 -16.37
N LEU A 134 2.66 6.07 -17.59
CA LEU A 134 3.62 6.76 -18.48
C LEU A 134 2.86 7.59 -19.53
N LEU A 135 2.98 8.91 -19.44
CA LEU A 135 2.40 9.81 -20.41
C LEU A 135 3.47 10.32 -21.37
N LYS A 136 3.25 10.08 -22.67
CA LYS A 136 4.04 10.68 -23.74
C LYS A 136 3.33 11.95 -24.23
N LEU A 137 3.84 13.10 -23.89
CA LEU A 137 3.48 14.38 -24.50
C LEU A 137 4.40 14.65 -25.69
N SER A 138 4.15 15.74 -26.46
CA SER A 138 4.94 16.05 -27.66
C SER A 138 6.44 16.12 -27.40
N ASP A 139 6.85 16.71 -26.30
CA ASP A 139 8.26 17.04 -26.01
C ASP A 139 8.79 16.44 -24.70
N GLU A 140 7.94 15.74 -23.93
CA GLU A 140 8.32 15.15 -22.65
C GLU A 140 7.63 13.82 -22.36
N MET A 141 8.27 13.00 -21.53
CA MET A 141 7.69 11.81 -20.94
C MET A 141 7.48 12.05 -19.44
N ILE A 142 6.23 11.92 -18.99
CA ILE A 142 5.85 12.11 -17.60
C ILE A 142 5.55 10.76 -16.99
N LYS A 143 6.13 10.51 -15.80
CA LYS A 143 5.90 9.32 -15.00
C LYS A 143 5.06 9.70 -13.78
N ILE A 144 3.81 9.24 -13.71
CA ILE A 144 2.87 9.55 -12.63
C ILE A 144 2.68 8.28 -11.79
N PRO A 145 3.01 8.30 -10.49
CA PRO A 145 2.69 7.18 -9.59
C PRO A 145 1.19 6.92 -9.57
N LEU A 146 0.76 5.66 -9.74
CA LEU A 146 -0.68 5.35 -9.76
C LEU A 146 -1.38 5.76 -8.47
N HIS A 147 -0.69 5.66 -7.33
CA HIS A 147 -1.27 6.05 -6.04
C HIS A 147 -1.55 7.55 -5.90
N GLU A 148 -0.95 8.42 -6.75
CA GLU A 148 -1.23 9.87 -6.76
C GLU A 148 -2.45 10.24 -7.61
N ILE A 149 -2.89 9.33 -8.49
CA ILE A 149 -4.02 9.57 -9.37
C ILE A 149 -5.32 9.41 -8.59
N ILE A 150 -6.10 10.49 -8.51
CA ILE A 150 -7.38 10.53 -7.78
C ILE A 150 -8.50 10.03 -8.68
N TYR A 151 -8.60 10.59 -9.88
CA TYR A 151 -9.53 10.15 -10.92
C TYR A 151 -9.05 10.59 -12.30
N ILE A 152 -9.66 10.06 -13.32
CA ILE A 152 -9.40 10.36 -14.72
C ILE A 152 -10.72 10.61 -15.39
N ASP A 153 -10.85 11.69 -16.12
CA ASP A 153 -12.05 11.96 -16.88
C ASP A 153 -11.76 12.24 -18.36
N VAL A 154 -12.83 12.26 -19.17
CA VAL A 154 -12.74 12.60 -20.58
C VAL A 154 -13.68 13.75 -20.91
N ASN A 155 -13.13 14.75 -21.57
CA ASN A 155 -13.90 15.83 -22.18
C ASN A 155 -13.63 15.82 -23.69
N ARG A 156 -14.66 15.48 -24.48
CA ARG A 156 -14.56 15.29 -25.93
C ARG A 156 -13.49 14.24 -26.28
N ASN A 157 -12.36 14.67 -26.87
CA ASN A 157 -11.27 13.82 -27.33
C ASN A 157 -10.02 13.89 -26.41
N TYR A 158 -10.15 14.52 -25.25
CA TYR A 158 -9.06 14.74 -24.32
C TYR A 158 -9.36 14.02 -23.00
N VAL A 159 -8.40 13.26 -22.53
CA VAL A 159 -8.40 12.67 -21.19
C VAL A 159 -7.61 13.58 -20.27
N THR A 160 -8.16 13.87 -19.10
CA THR A 160 -7.46 14.58 -18.02
C THR A 160 -7.23 13.61 -16.85
N ILE A 161 -5.99 13.50 -16.41
CA ILE A 161 -5.56 12.71 -15.25
C ILE A 161 -5.38 13.69 -14.10
N HIS A 162 -6.23 13.54 -13.08
CA HIS A 162 -6.22 14.37 -11.87
C HIS A 162 -5.37 13.71 -10.79
N ALA A 163 -4.21 14.29 -10.51
CA ALA A 163 -3.24 13.87 -9.52
C ALA A 163 -2.79 15.09 -8.68
N ASN A 164 -1.51 15.20 -8.29
CA ASN A 164 -0.96 16.42 -7.66
C ASN A 164 -1.11 17.66 -8.55
N LYS A 165 -1.12 17.47 -9.85
CA LYS A 165 -1.53 18.44 -10.87
C LYS A 165 -2.29 17.70 -11.99
N ASP A 166 -3.00 18.47 -12.81
CA ASP A 166 -3.75 17.92 -13.93
C ASP A 166 -2.86 17.71 -15.15
N TYR A 167 -3.05 16.59 -15.83
CA TYR A 167 -2.38 16.26 -17.08
C TYR A 167 -3.42 15.94 -18.16
N THR A 168 -3.48 16.76 -19.19
CA THR A 168 -4.44 16.59 -20.29
C THR A 168 -3.74 16.16 -21.57
N LEU A 169 -4.25 15.10 -22.20
CA LEU A 169 -3.67 14.54 -23.42
C LEU A 169 -4.75 13.94 -24.33
N LYS A 170 -4.43 13.82 -25.63
CA LYS A 170 -5.31 13.21 -26.60
C LYS A 170 -5.15 11.69 -26.59
N LYS A 171 -5.94 11.04 -25.74
CA LYS A 171 -6.07 9.56 -25.63
C LYS A 171 -7.52 9.21 -25.32
N THR A 172 -7.86 7.94 -25.43
CA THR A 172 -9.15 7.42 -24.96
C THR A 172 -9.04 6.90 -23.53
N LEU A 173 -10.15 6.90 -22.78
CA LEU A 173 -10.19 6.26 -21.46
C LEU A 173 -9.81 4.78 -21.51
N GLY A 174 -10.20 4.06 -22.59
CA GLY A 174 -9.88 2.65 -22.75
C GLY A 174 -8.39 2.35 -22.99
N GLU A 175 -7.63 3.32 -23.54
CA GLU A 175 -6.17 3.20 -23.64
C GLU A 175 -5.51 3.40 -22.29
N ILE A 176 -5.95 4.40 -21.53
CA ILE A 176 -5.44 4.64 -20.17
C ILE A 176 -5.79 3.51 -19.22
N GLU A 177 -7.03 3.00 -19.27
CA GLU A 177 -7.52 1.91 -18.42
C GLU A 177 -6.62 0.65 -18.45
N LYS A 178 -6.03 0.32 -19.59
CA LYS A 178 -5.11 -0.81 -19.75
C LYS A 178 -3.78 -0.65 -19.02
N GLU A 179 -3.42 0.58 -18.67
CA GLU A 179 -2.18 0.93 -17.97
C GLU A 179 -2.39 1.08 -16.45
N LEU A 180 -3.67 1.00 -16.00
CA LEU A 180 -4.05 1.10 -14.59
C LEU A 180 -4.11 -0.29 -13.93
N ASP A 181 -4.20 -0.31 -12.61
CA ASP A 181 -4.35 -1.53 -11.83
C ASP A 181 -5.77 -1.68 -11.28
N GLU A 182 -5.98 -2.75 -10.50
CA GLU A 182 -7.25 -3.12 -9.88
C GLU A 182 -7.83 -2.09 -8.92
N LYS A 183 -7.04 -1.12 -8.49
CA LYS A 183 -7.47 0.00 -7.62
C LYS A 183 -8.29 1.05 -8.37
N PHE A 184 -8.37 0.93 -9.69
CA PHE A 184 -9.12 1.84 -10.52
C PHE A 184 -10.41 1.21 -11.02
N PHE A 185 -11.50 1.94 -10.90
CA PHE A 185 -12.81 1.51 -11.36
C PHE A 185 -13.41 2.48 -12.39
N ARG A 186 -13.86 1.94 -13.51
CA ARG A 186 -14.48 2.74 -14.56
C ARG A 186 -15.94 3.04 -14.25
N ILE A 187 -16.27 4.30 -14.04
CA ILE A 187 -17.65 4.78 -13.84
C ILE A 187 -18.25 5.26 -15.15
N GLY A 188 -18.67 4.32 -16.00
CA GLY A 188 -19.34 4.62 -17.27
C GLY A 188 -18.38 5.01 -18.40
N ARG A 189 -18.82 5.95 -19.25
CA ARG A 189 -18.10 6.32 -20.48
C ARG A 189 -17.11 7.47 -20.28
N SER A 190 -17.27 8.23 -19.21
CA SER A 190 -16.60 9.52 -19.07
C SER A 190 -15.56 9.59 -17.96
N ALA A 191 -15.48 8.61 -17.05
CA ALA A 191 -14.52 8.68 -15.96
C ALA A 191 -14.05 7.30 -15.45
N ILE A 192 -12.86 7.29 -14.85
CA ILE A 192 -12.27 6.22 -14.07
C ILE A 192 -11.89 6.82 -12.72
N VAL A 193 -12.21 6.15 -11.63
CA VAL A 193 -11.93 6.63 -10.27
C VAL A 193 -10.98 5.67 -9.56
N ASN A 194 -10.07 6.20 -8.79
CA ASN A 194 -9.26 5.41 -7.88
C ASN A 194 -10.07 5.14 -6.61
N LEU A 195 -10.35 3.88 -6.31
CA LEU A 195 -11.18 3.41 -5.19
C LEU A 195 -10.71 3.96 -3.85
N LYS A 196 -9.41 4.11 -3.67
CA LYS A 196 -8.77 4.63 -2.45
C LYS A 196 -9.20 6.06 -2.11
N TYR A 197 -9.56 6.86 -3.10
CA TYR A 197 -9.93 8.27 -2.92
C TYR A 197 -11.44 8.47 -2.77
N ILE A 198 -12.25 7.40 -2.84
CA ILE A 198 -13.69 7.49 -2.63
C ILE A 198 -13.96 7.63 -1.13
N THR A 199 -14.67 8.70 -0.76
CA THR A 199 -15.10 8.94 0.62
C THR A 199 -16.55 8.56 0.86
N ARG A 200 -17.38 8.63 -0.18
CA ARG A 200 -18.81 8.32 -0.12
C ARG A 200 -19.35 8.04 -1.52
N ILE A 201 -20.29 7.12 -1.63
CA ILE A 201 -21.08 6.89 -2.86
C ILE A 201 -22.57 7.03 -2.58
N THR A 202 -23.30 7.55 -3.56
CA THR A 202 -24.75 7.56 -3.62
C THR A 202 -25.21 6.89 -4.91
N LYS A 203 -26.51 6.70 -5.14
CA LYS A 203 -27.01 6.15 -6.39
C LYS A 203 -26.73 7.02 -7.62
N THR A 204 -26.35 8.28 -7.42
CA THR A 204 -26.17 9.27 -8.48
C THR A 204 -24.78 9.92 -8.52
N GLU A 205 -23.99 9.80 -7.46
CA GLU A 205 -22.68 10.49 -7.35
C GLU A 205 -21.67 9.69 -6.56
N VAL A 206 -20.39 9.88 -6.91
CA VAL A 206 -19.20 9.42 -6.19
C VAL A 206 -18.49 10.64 -5.63
N PHE A 207 -18.25 10.68 -4.33
CA PHE A 207 -17.54 11.77 -3.64
C PHE A 207 -16.12 11.37 -3.35
N LEU A 208 -15.16 12.25 -3.64
CA LEU A 208 -13.73 12.02 -3.53
C LEU A 208 -13.12 12.81 -2.37
N SER A 209 -11.98 12.36 -1.88
CA SER A 209 -11.27 12.96 -0.74
C SER A 209 -10.75 14.39 -1.00
N ASN A 210 -10.60 14.79 -2.26
CA ASN A 210 -10.24 16.15 -2.65
C ASN A 210 -11.44 17.12 -2.68
N GLY A 211 -12.64 16.67 -2.25
CA GLY A 211 -13.87 17.46 -2.25
C GLY A 211 -14.62 17.49 -3.59
N PHE A 212 -14.11 16.82 -4.61
CA PHE A 212 -14.77 16.71 -5.91
C PHE A 212 -15.83 15.61 -5.91
N SER A 213 -16.86 15.74 -6.77
CA SER A 213 -17.80 14.65 -7.01
C SER A 213 -17.93 14.35 -8.50
N LEU A 214 -18.17 13.08 -8.82
CA LEU A 214 -18.38 12.59 -10.17
C LEU A 214 -19.79 12.00 -10.29
N PRO A 215 -20.51 12.24 -11.39
CA PRO A 215 -21.81 11.63 -11.60
C PRO A 215 -21.68 10.11 -11.76
N LEU A 216 -22.53 9.36 -11.06
CA LEU A 216 -22.59 7.91 -11.15
C LEU A 216 -23.75 7.48 -12.08
N PRO A 217 -23.45 6.87 -13.23
CA PRO A 217 -24.50 6.39 -14.14
C PRO A 217 -25.37 5.31 -13.50
N ARG A 218 -26.63 5.23 -13.94
CA ARG A 218 -27.58 4.20 -13.48
C ARG A 218 -27.02 2.78 -13.73
N GLY A 219 -27.18 1.90 -12.74
CA GLY A 219 -26.75 0.50 -12.83
C GLY A 219 -25.28 0.24 -12.45
N ILE A 220 -24.48 1.28 -12.20
CA ILE A 220 -23.05 1.12 -11.81
C ILE A 220 -22.87 1.02 -10.29
N TYR A 221 -23.84 1.51 -9.51
CA TYR A 221 -23.74 1.59 -8.04
C TYR A 221 -23.36 0.26 -7.37
N ASP A 222 -24.04 -0.84 -7.70
CA ASP A 222 -23.80 -2.13 -7.07
C ASP A 222 -22.44 -2.73 -7.44
N ALA A 223 -21.99 -2.49 -8.68
CA ALA A 223 -20.66 -2.93 -9.14
C ALA A 223 -19.55 -2.13 -8.46
N LEU A 224 -19.71 -0.81 -8.35
CA LEU A 224 -18.75 0.05 -7.66
C LEU A 224 -18.71 -0.27 -6.15
N ASN A 225 -19.86 -0.48 -5.52
CA ASN A 225 -19.93 -0.85 -4.10
C ASN A 225 -19.18 -2.17 -3.82
N ARG A 226 -19.37 -3.18 -4.67
CA ARG A 226 -18.62 -4.43 -4.58
C ARG A 226 -17.12 -4.23 -4.78
N ALA A 227 -16.72 -3.38 -5.70
CA ALA A 227 -15.30 -3.07 -5.93
C ALA A 227 -14.67 -2.41 -4.69
N ILE A 228 -15.37 -1.47 -4.06
CA ILE A 228 -14.90 -0.82 -2.82
C ILE A 228 -14.77 -1.85 -1.69
N ILE A 229 -15.75 -2.73 -1.50
CA ILE A 229 -15.71 -3.77 -0.45
C ILE A 229 -14.56 -4.76 -0.69
N ASN A 230 -14.27 -5.10 -1.93
CA ASN A 230 -13.18 -6.03 -2.26
C ASN A 230 -11.79 -5.38 -2.14
N GLU A 231 -11.68 -4.05 -2.17
CA GLU A 231 -10.43 -3.31 -1.98
C GLU A 231 -10.09 -3.13 -0.49
N ILE A 232 -11.10 -3.17 0.39
CA ILE A 232 -10.94 -3.14 1.85
C ILE A 232 -10.54 -4.54 2.35
#